data_bd6756e8003aff39c02d1fdea8c40ee3
#
_entry.id   bd6756e8003aff39c02d1fdea8c40ee3
#
_cell.length_a   1.000
_cell.length_b   1.000
_cell.length_c   1.000
_cell.angle_alpha   90.00
_cell.angle_beta   90.00
_cell.angle_gamma   90.00
#
_symmetry.space_group_name_H-M   'P 1'
#
loop_
_entity.id
_entity.type
_entity.pdbx_description
1 polymer ?
#
loop_
_entity_poly.entity_id
_entity_poly.type
_entity_poly.pdbx_seq_one_letter_code
_entity_poly.pdbx_strand_id
1 'polypeptide(L)'
;MTDVCHGYLIGKGLLRWGRQILTEVTVGIETAPRAMSIEARTIRKLRIRILPFVFLLFVVALLDRTNIGFAALTMNKELAITSRQFGLIFGIFFFGYFLFEIPSNLLLHKIGARIWIARILITWGAVAALTGFVHTVHQLYVVRFLLGLAEAGYFPGILLYLTYWFPQREQARAFALLVTANPVTTILGAPVSGLILDHVHWLGVSSWRWLLILEGAPAVIGGVLTYFLLPSRPQEAKFLTADEKEWIRAELGREEQHKLEQRRYSTLKALASGRVWHLVLIYFGMMISLYALTSWGPQLVKSLSGPYTNSMVGLLLAIPNLMALTVMIFVSRSSDRMLERRYHVAIPAIMAGTALVLLGTTRSPFYSVALLSFLAVGIYSFLGPFWALPSEFLTGFSAAAGIALINSVGNLGGFAGPYTIGAIATRTGNIYAALAITGVLSFISATLVLLLPRKARAPKG
;
A
#
# COMPACT_ATOMS: atom_id res chain seq x y z
N MET A 1 -18.65 -42.12 72.80
CA MET A 1 -17.46 -42.74 72.15
C MET A 1 -17.53 -42.57 70.61
N THR A 2 -17.92 -41.39 70.10
CA THR A 2 -18.17 -41.13 68.65
C THR A 2 -17.61 -39.79 68.11
N ASP A 3 -16.80 -39.05 68.90
CA ASP A 3 -16.37 -37.73 68.47
C ASP A 3 -14.84 -37.57 68.19
N VAL A 4 -14.02 -38.63 68.29
CA VAL A 4 -12.55 -38.54 68.09
C VAL A 4 -12.11 -38.96 66.66
N CYS A 5 -12.95 -39.64 65.89
CA CYS A 5 -12.60 -40.11 64.55
C CYS A 5 -12.80 -39.08 63.43
N HIS A 6 -13.59 -38.01 63.61
CA HIS A 6 -13.90 -37.04 62.56
C HIS A 6 -12.77 -35.95 62.38
N GLY A 7 -12.05 -35.65 63.46
CA GLY A 7 -10.95 -34.64 63.39
C GLY A 7 -9.67 -35.11 62.68
N TYR A 8 -9.44 -36.44 62.62
CA TYR A 8 -8.22 -37.01 62.07
C TYR A 8 -8.23 -37.15 60.51
N LEU A 9 -9.42 -37.21 59.91
CA LEU A 9 -9.62 -37.31 58.48
C LEU A 9 -9.58 -35.94 57.78
N ILE A 10 -10.03 -34.87 58.45
CA ILE A 10 -10.01 -33.50 57.91
C ILE A 10 -8.60 -32.95 57.89
N GLY A 11 -7.76 -33.27 58.90
CA GLY A 11 -6.35 -32.82 58.96
C GLY A 11 -5.45 -33.40 57.86
N LYS A 12 -5.67 -34.67 57.46
CA LYS A 12 -4.92 -35.32 56.37
C LYS A 12 -5.34 -34.84 54.98
N GLY A 13 -6.61 -34.46 54.81
CA GLY A 13 -7.11 -33.88 53.56
C GLY A 13 -6.51 -32.48 53.29
N LEU A 14 -6.47 -31.63 54.31
CA LEU A 14 -5.92 -30.28 54.22
C LEU A 14 -4.39 -30.27 53.97
N LEU A 15 -3.64 -31.19 54.60
CA LEU A 15 -2.19 -31.34 54.37
C LEU A 15 -1.86 -31.89 52.95
N ARG A 16 -2.74 -32.70 52.40
CA ARG A 16 -2.59 -33.23 51.03
C ARG A 16 -2.92 -32.15 49.99
N TRP A 17 -3.96 -31.35 50.26
CA TRP A 17 -4.36 -30.20 49.42
C TRP A 17 -3.30 -29.09 49.43
N GLY A 18 -2.78 -28.75 50.59
CA GLY A 18 -1.68 -27.77 50.73
C GLY A 18 -0.40 -28.20 50.02
N ARG A 19 -0.03 -29.49 50.02
CA ARG A 19 1.11 -29.97 49.23
C ARG A 19 0.85 -29.96 47.73
N GLN A 20 -0.37 -30.25 47.29
CA GLN A 20 -0.70 -30.21 45.86
C GLN A 20 -0.68 -28.80 45.32
N ILE A 21 -1.21 -27.81 46.05
CA ILE A 21 -1.11 -26.38 45.70
C ILE A 21 0.32 -25.88 45.72
N LEU A 22 1.15 -26.27 46.70
CA LEU A 22 2.56 -25.90 46.73
C LEU A 22 3.36 -26.56 45.61
N THR A 23 3.03 -27.75 45.16
CA THR A 23 3.68 -28.39 44.00
C THR A 23 3.22 -27.76 42.68
N GLU A 24 1.95 -27.38 42.55
CA GLU A 24 1.47 -26.63 41.35
C GLU A 24 2.00 -25.21 41.30
N VAL A 25 2.12 -24.53 42.44
CA VAL A 25 2.73 -23.18 42.52
C VAL A 25 4.25 -23.20 42.28
N THR A 26 4.95 -24.24 42.76
CA THR A 26 6.40 -24.39 42.48
C THR A 26 6.69 -24.85 41.05
N VAL A 27 5.82 -25.62 40.41
CA VAL A 27 5.93 -25.97 38.98
C VAL A 27 5.59 -24.77 38.08
N GLY A 28 4.80 -23.77 38.58
CA GLY A 28 4.48 -22.52 37.87
C GLY A 28 5.54 -21.43 37.94
N ILE A 29 6.59 -21.57 38.81
CA ILE A 29 7.61 -20.54 39.04
C ILE A 29 8.95 -20.83 38.32
N GLU A 30 9.15 -22.02 37.78
CA GLU A 30 10.34 -22.36 36.97
C GLU A 30 10.05 -22.36 35.47
N THR A 31 9.42 -21.32 34.93
CA THR A 31 9.64 -20.94 33.55
C THR A 31 10.71 -19.86 33.51
N ALA A 32 11.98 -20.28 33.56
CA ALA A 32 13.05 -19.50 32.98
C ALA A 32 12.57 -18.98 31.61
N PRO A 33 12.84 -17.71 31.22
CA PRO A 33 12.37 -17.20 29.94
C PRO A 33 12.80 -18.19 28.86
N ARG A 34 11.83 -18.89 28.28
CA ARG A 34 12.06 -19.93 27.27
C ARG A 34 12.92 -19.26 26.19
N ALA A 35 14.19 -19.67 26.09
CA ALA A 35 15.11 -19.13 25.11
C ALA A 35 14.38 -19.12 23.75
N MET A 36 14.22 -17.92 23.16
CA MET A 36 13.52 -17.80 21.88
C MET A 36 14.14 -18.76 20.87
N SER A 37 13.31 -19.53 20.18
CA SER A 37 13.81 -20.40 19.10
C SER A 37 14.62 -19.58 18.09
N ILE A 38 15.57 -20.22 17.40
CA ILE A 38 16.39 -19.56 16.34
C ILE A 38 15.45 -18.88 15.34
N GLU A 39 14.38 -19.54 14.94
CA GLU A 39 13.35 -18.97 14.09
C GLU A 39 12.77 -17.66 14.63
N ALA A 40 12.22 -17.69 15.84
CA ALA A 40 11.56 -16.51 16.44
C ALA A 40 12.53 -15.35 16.59
N ARG A 41 13.79 -15.62 16.97
CA ARG A 41 14.87 -14.64 17.10
C ARG A 41 15.24 -14.05 15.74
N THR A 42 15.42 -14.88 14.72
CA THR A 42 15.75 -14.45 13.35
C THR A 42 14.64 -13.59 12.77
N ILE A 43 13.39 -14.06 12.78
CA ILE A 43 12.25 -13.32 12.25
C ILE A 43 12.06 -11.97 12.96
N ARG A 44 12.23 -11.92 14.30
CA ARG A 44 12.17 -10.66 15.04
C ARG A 44 13.24 -9.67 14.57
N LYS A 45 14.49 -10.12 14.38
CA LYS A 45 15.59 -9.27 13.88
C LYS A 45 15.29 -8.76 12.48
N LEU A 46 14.80 -9.62 11.57
CA LEU A 46 14.42 -9.24 10.22
C LEU A 46 13.32 -8.17 10.22
N ARG A 47 12.27 -8.36 11.03
CA ARG A 47 11.17 -7.40 11.15
C ARG A 47 11.66 -6.04 11.65
N ILE A 48 12.55 -5.99 12.63
CA ILE A 48 13.03 -4.72 13.20
C ILE A 48 14.06 -4.03 12.31
N ARG A 49 14.90 -4.78 11.58
CA ARG A 49 16.01 -4.21 10.80
C ARG A 49 15.67 -3.90 9.35
N ILE A 50 14.74 -4.64 8.76
CA ILE A 50 14.40 -4.49 7.32
C ILE A 50 13.10 -3.74 7.12
N LEU A 51 12.01 -4.14 7.81
CA LEU A 51 10.69 -3.60 7.52
C LEU A 51 10.56 -2.10 7.74
N PRO A 52 11.09 -1.47 8.83
CA PRO A 52 10.94 -0.03 9.02
C PRO A 52 11.62 0.78 7.92
N PHE A 53 12.82 0.37 7.50
CA PHE A 53 13.54 1.05 6.43
C PHE A 53 12.82 0.93 5.09
N VAL A 54 12.40 -0.28 4.72
CA VAL A 54 11.64 -0.52 3.48
C VAL A 54 10.29 0.20 3.51
N PHE A 55 9.61 0.23 4.66
CA PHE A 55 8.37 0.97 4.85
C PHE A 55 8.56 2.47 4.64
N LEU A 56 9.60 3.06 5.24
CA LEU A 56 9.92 4.47 5.07
C LEU A 56 10.20 4.82 3.61
N LEU A 57 11.01 3.99 2.92
CA LEU A 57 11.26 4.18 1.50
C LEU A 57 9.98 4.10 0.66
N PHE A 58 9.03 3.24 1.06
CA PHE A 58 7.76 3.12 0.37
C PHE A 58 6.83 4.31 0.64
N VAL A 59 6.85 4.88 1.86
CA VAL A 59 6.18 6.15 2.17
C VAL A 59 6.72 7.29 1.30
N VAL A 60 8.04 7.39 1.13
CA VAL A 60 8.67 8.38 0.24
C VAL A 60 8.22 8.19 -1.21
N ALA A 61 8.12 6.94 -1.67
CA ALA A 61 7.64 6.63 -3.01
C ALA A 61 6.20 7.09 -3.25
N LEU A 62 5.33 6.83 -2.29
CA LEU A 62 3.93 7.23 -2.38
C LEU A 62 3.75 8.76 -2.26
N LEU A 63 4.64 9.44 -1.53
CA LEU A 63 4.63 10.90 -1.41
C LEU A 63 4.85 11.55 -2.78
N ASP A 64 5.85 11.12 -3.54
CA ASP A 64 6.13 11.62 -4.88
C ASP A 64 5.02 11.37 -5.90
N ARG A 65 4.21 10.34 -5.69
CA ARG A 65 3.02 10.08 -6.52
C ARG A 65 1.88 11.06 -6.23
N THR A 66 1.78 11.54 -5.01
CA THR A 66 0.66 12.38 -4.55
C THR A 66 0.97 13.86 -4.56
N ASN A 67 2.24 14.26 -4.47
CA ASN A 67 2.67 15.65 -4.35
C ASN A 67 2.23 16.53 -5.53
N ILE A 68 2.14 15.98 -6.74
CA ILE A 68 1.67 16.73 -7.92
C ILE A 68 0.21 17.18 -7.77
N GLY A 69 -0.61 16.45 -7.00
CA GLY A 69 -1.97 16.86 -6.63
C GLY A 69 -1.98 18.13 -5.76
N PHE A 70 -1.01 18.26 -4.84
CA PHE A 70 -0.80 19.47 -4.05
C PHE A 70 -0.15 20.59 -4.87
N ALA A 71 0.87 20.29 -5.67
CA ALA A 71 1.50 21.25 -6.57
C ALA A 71 0.46 21.94 -7.47
N ALA A 72 -0.57 21.23 -7.91
CA ALA A 72 -1.65 21.75 -8.75
C ALA A 72 -2.37 22.95 -8.14
N LEU A 73 -2.38 23.10 -6.80
CA LEU A 73 -3.05 24.23 -6.13
C LEU A 73 -2.49 25.59 -6.55
N THR A 74 -1.22 25.65 -6.90
CA THR A 74 -0.52 26.89 -7.33
C THR A 74 0.04 26.76 -8.75
N MET A 75 0.57 25.59 -9.13
CA MET A 75 1.14 25.29 -10.45
C MET A 75 0.15 25.49 -11.59
N ASN A 76 -1.10 25.01 -11.44
CA ASN A 76 -2.10 25.09 -12.50
C ASN A 76 -2.42 26.54 -12.85
N LYS A 77 -2.43 27.44 -11.87
CA LYS A 77 -2.65 28.86 -12.08
C LYS A 77 -1.45 29.53 -12.76
N GLU A 78 -0.23 29.21 -12.29
CA GLU A 78 1.02 29.81 -12.83
C GLU A 78 1.26 29.41 -14.29
N LEU A 79 1.06 28.13 -14.62
CA LEU A 79 1.32 27.60 -15.97
C LEU A 79 0.05 27.56 -16.86
N ALA A 80 -1.07 28.16 -16.42
CA ALA A 80 -2.36 28.16 -17.11
C ALA A 80 -2.83 26.76 -17.55
N ILE A 81 -2.68 25.77 -16.65
CA ILE A 81 -2.99 24.36 -16.90
C ILE A 81 -4.49 24.14 -16.78
N THR A 82 -5.11 23.66 -17.85
CA THR A 82 -6.52 23.23 -17.83
C THR A 82 -6.70 21.93 -17.07
N SER A 83 -7.94 21.63 -16.60
CA SER A 83 -8.25 20.37 -15.92
C SER A 83 -7.89 19.14 -16.76
N ARG A 84 -8.12 19.17 -18.09
CA ARG A 84 -7.73 18.08 -19.00
C ARG A 84 -6.21 17.89 -19.05
N GLN A 85 -5.46 18.99 -19.15
CA GLN A 85 -3.99 18.94 -19.15
C GLN A 85 -3.46 18.42 -17.83
N PHE A 86 -4.01 18.85 -16.69
CA PHE A 86 -3.63 18.32 -15.37
C PHE A 86 -3.91 16.83 -15.25
N GLY A 87 -5.09 16.36 -15.69
CA GLY A 87 -5.40 14.93 -15.72
C GLY A 87 -4.41 14.13 -16.56
N LEU A 88 -3.93 14.67 -17.69
CA LEU A 88 -2.88 14.07 -18.52
C LEU A 88 -1.51 14.11 -17.82
N ILE A 89 -1.11 15.24 -17.21
CA ILE A 89 0.14 15.35 -16.43
C ILE A 89 0.20 14.30 -15.33
N PHE A 90 -0.89 14.10 -14.60
CA PHE A 90 -0.96 13.09 -13.55
C PHE A 90 -0.91 11.68 -14.15
N GLY A 91 -1.70 11.42 -15.19
CA GLY A 91 -1.89 10.09 -15.76
C GLY A 91 -0.70 9.56 -16.54
N ILE A 92 0.00 10.40 -17.32
CA ILE A 92 1.08 9.96 -18.23
C ILE A 92 2.23 9.26 -17.48
N PHE A 93 2.40 9.55 -16.20
CA PHE A 93 3.29 8.83 -15.30
C PHE A 93 3.01 7.32 -15.32
N PHE A 94 1.73 6.92 -15.20
CA PHE A 94 1.35 5.50 -15.15
C PHE A 94 1.59 4.79 -16.47
N PHE A 95 1.55 5.51 -17.57
CA PHE A 95 1.88 4.95 -18.87
C PHE A 95 3.38 4.64 -18.97
N GLY A 96 4.25 5.56 -18.56
CA GLY A 96 5.69 5.33 -18.45
C GLY A 96 6.02 4.18 -17.49
N TYR A 97 5.36 4.17 -16.33
CA TYR A 97 5.49 3.12 -15.31
C TYR A 97 5.15 1.73 -15.89
N PHE A 98 4.01 1.60 -16.55
CA PHE A 98 3.55 0.35 -17.17
C PHE A 98 4.54 -0.18 -18.23
N LEU A 99 5.04 0.68 -19.09
CA LEU A 99 5.97 0.28 -20.15
C LEU A 99 7.28 -0.32 -19.62
N PHE A 100 7.78 0.22 -18.52
CA PHE A 100 9.09 -0.18 -18.01
C PHE A 100 9.04 -1.10 -16.78
N GLU A 101 7.86 -1.43 -16.24
CA GLU A 101 7.72 -2.28 -15.05
C GLU A 101 8.32 -3.67 -15.25
N ILE A 102 8.00 -4.35 -16.36
CA ILE A 102 8.53 -5.69 -16.66
C ILE A 102 10.04 -5.65 -16.94
N PRO A 103 10.58 -4.79 -17.84
CA PRO A 103 12.01 -4.65 -18.03
C PRO A 103 12.79 -4.36 -16.75
N SER A 104 12.27 -3.47 -15.92
CA SER A 104 12.90 -3.10 -14.64
C SER A 104 13.02 -4.29 -13.69
N ASN A 105 11.97 -5.12 -13.58
CA ASN A 105 11.99 -6.31 -12.72
C ASN A 105 12.96 -7.39 -13.24
N LEU A 106 13.09 -7.55 -14.54
CA LEU A 106 14.08 -8.45 -15.14
C LEU A 106 15.52 -7.98 -14.84
N LEU A 107 15.77 -6.68 -14.88
CA LEU A 107 17.07 -6.09 -14.55
C LEU A 107 17.37 -6.22 -13.05
N LEU A 108 16.37 -6.09 -12.18
CA LEU A 108 16.52 -6.32 -10.74
C LEU A 108 17.03 -7.74 -10.44
N HIS A 109 16.50 -8.75 -11.13
CA HIS A 109 16.97 -10.12 -10.98
C HIS A 109 18.44 -10.32 -11.40
N LYS A 110 18.88 -9.62 -12.47
CA LYS A 110 20.25 -9.75 -13.01
C LYS A 110 21.28 -8.96 -12.19
N ILE A 111 20.94 -7.73 -11.79
CA ILE A 111 21.85 -6.77 -11.14
C ILE A 111 21.86 -6.94 -9.63
N GLY A 112 20.77 -7.47 -9.07
CA GLY A 112 20.56 -7.60 -7.63
C GLY A 112 19.75 -6.46 -7.04
N ALA A 113 18.97 -6.80 -5.99
CA ALA A 113 17.96 -5.92 -5.43
C ALA A 113 18.54 -4.62 -4.86
N ARG A 114 19.64 -4.69 -4.10
CA ARG A 114 20.29 -3.52 -3.48
C ARG A 114 20.64 -2.43 -4.49
N ILE A 115 21.39 -2.82 -5.53
CA ILE A 115 21.89 -1.88 -6.55
C ILE A 115 20.72 -1.33 -7.37
N TRP A 116 19.79 -2.21 -7.76
CA TRP A 116 18.70 -1.82 -8.64
C TRP A 116 17.67 -0.94 -7.93
N ILE A 117 17.31 -1.23 -6.68
CA ILE A 117 16.41 -0.39 -5.87
C ILE A 117 17.07 0.97 -5.59
N ALA A 118 18.36 1.00 -5.23
CA ALA A 118 19.09 2.24 -5.04
C ALA A 118 19.09 3.10 -6.32
N ARG A 119 19.35 2.48 -7.49
CA ARG A 119 19.30 3.17 -8.79
C ARG A 119 17.90 3.75 -9.05
N ILE A 120 16.82 2.96 -8.83
CA ILE A 120 15.45 3.44 -9.01
C ILE A 120 15.21 4.69 -8.15
N LEU A 121 15.52 4.64 -6.86
CA LEU A 121 15.32 5.74 -5.91
C LEU A 121 16.10 7.00 -6.32
N ILE A 122 17.37 6.86 -6.68
CA ILE A 122 18.22 8.00 -7.09
C ILE A 122 17.72 8.62 -8.38
N THR A 123 17.46 7.80 -9.41
CA THR A 123 17.03 8.32 -10.72
C THR A 123 15.65 8.94 -10.66
N TRP A 124 14.72 8.31 -9.98
CA TRP A 124 13.38 8.85 -9.79
C TRP A 124 13.41 10.13 -8.96
N GLY A 125 14.09 10.17 -7.79
CA GLY A 125 14.18 11.38 -6.96
C GLY A 125 14.84 12.55 -7.70
N ALA A 126 15.85 12.29 -8.53
CA ALA A 126 16.44 13.30 -9.40
C ALA A 126 15.45 13.85 -10.44
N VAL A 127 14.67 12.96 -11.09
CA VAL A 127 13.64 13.38 -12.06
C VAL A 127 12.49 14.12 -11.37
N ALA A 128 12.09 13.68 -10.14
CA ALA A 128 11.10 14.39 -9.34
C ALA A 128 11.55 15.81 -9.02
N ALA A 129 12.79 15.99 -8.55
CA ALA A 129 13.37 17.31 -8.31
C ALA A 129 13.48 18.15 -9.60
N LEU A 130 13.85 17.54 -10.73
CA LEU A 130 13.90 18.21 -12.04
C LEU A 130 12.52 18.72 -12.47
N THR A 131 11.42 18.13 -12.00
CA THR A 131 10.07 18.64 -12.28
C THR A 131 9.87 20.06 -11.72
N GLY A 132 10.60 20.45 -10.67
CA GLY A 132 10.60 21.83 -10.15
C GLY A 132 11.19 22.89 -11.09
N PHE A 133 11.91 22.49 -12.14
CA PHE A 133 12.58 23.42 -13.08
C PHE A 133 11.85 23.57 -14.41
N VAL A 134 10.70 22.92 -14.59
CA VAL A 134 9.92 23.04 -15.83
C VAL A 134 9.16 24.35 -15.92
N HIS A 135 8.98 24.86 -17.14
CA HIS A 135 8.31 26.14 -17.42
C HIS A 135 7.10 25.99 -18.34
N THR A 136 6.89 24.81 -18.93
CA THR A 136 5.79 24.57 -19.88
C THR A 136 5.07 23.28 -19.60
N VAL A 137 3.80 23.20 -20.02
CA VAL A 137 2.97 21.99 -19.92
C VAL A 137 3.61 20.81 -20.67
N HIS A 138 4.24 21.06 -21.82
CA HIS A 138 4.90 20.01 -22.59
C HIS A 138 6.10 19.41 -21.85
N GLN A 139 6.89 20.25 -21.18
CA GLN A 139 7.98 19.77 -20.32
C GLN A 139 7.43 18.93 -19.17
N LEU A 140 6.29 19.31 -18.57
CA LEU A 140 5.63 18.50 -17.53
C LEU A 140 5.23 17.11 -18.06
N TYR A 141 4.68 17.01 -19.26
CA TYR A 141 4.36 15.70 -19.85
C TYR A 141 5.62 14.83 -19.98
N VAL A 142 6.69 15.39 -20.54
CA VAL A 142 7.94 14.64 -20.72
C VAL A 142 8.52 14.19 -19.38
N VAL A 143 8.66 15.10 -18.42
CA VAL A 143 9.28 14.77 -17.12
C VAL A 143 8.41 13.80 -16.32
N ARG A 144 7.09 13.94 -16.36
CA ARG A 144 6.16 12.98 -15.70
C ARG A 144 6.21 11.59 -16.34
N PHE A 145 6.36 11.50 -17.66
CA PHE A 145 6.58 10.23 -18.35
C PHE A 145 7.92 9.59 -17.95
N LEU A 146 9.00 10.39 -17.95
CA LEU A 146 10.33 9.94 -17.51
C LEU A 146 10.34 9.52 -16.03
N LEU A 147 9.58 10.22 -15.18
CA LEU A 147 9.40 9.85 -13.77
C LEU A 147 8.74 8.46 -13.65
N GLY A 148 7.72 8.19 -14.46
CA GLY A 148 7.10 6.87 -14.53
C GLY A 148 8.08 5.77 -14.94
N LEU A 149 8.89 6.01 -15.97
CA LEU A 149 9.96 5.09 -16.38
C LEU A 149 10.99 4.86 -15.26
N ALA A 150 11.41 5.94 -14.58
CA ALA A 150 12.44 5.89 -13.54
C ALA A 150 11.98 5.10 -12.30
N GLU A 151 10.70 5.27 -11.90
CA GLU A 151 10.10 4.60 -10.73
C GLU A 151 9.64 3.17 -11.04
N ALA A 152 9.47 2.83 -12.31
CA ALA A 152 8.92 1.54 -12.73
C ALA A 152 9.71 0.36 -12.13
N GLY A 153 8.95 -0.63 -11.63
CA GLY A 153 9.52 -1.82 -10.97
C GLY A 153 9.89 -1.64 -9.51
N TYR A 154 9.69 -0.44 -8.91
CA TYR A 154 10.01 -0.22 -7.50
C TYR A 154 9.15 -1.09 -6.56
N PHE A 155 7.82 -1.00 -6.67
CA PHE A 155 6.91 -1.76 -5.81
C PHE A 155 7.08 -3.27 -5.95
N PRO A 156 7.00 -3.88 -7.16
CA PRO A 156 7.25 -5.30 -7.30
C PRO A 156 8.69 -5.69 -6.94
N GLY A 157 9.65 -4.80 -7.13
CA GLY A 157 11.04 -4.99 -6.69
C GLY A 157 11.18 -5.08 -5.17
N ILE A 158 10.47 -4.25 -4.43
CA ILE A 158 10.41 -4.34 -2.95
C ILE A 158 9.72 -5.63 -2.51
N LEU A 159 8.60 -6.01 -3.12
CA LEU A 159 7.94 -7.27 -2.80
C LEU A 159 8.87 -8.46 -3.04
N LEU A 160 9.56 -8.49 -4.17
CA LEU A 160 10.56 -9.50 -4.48
C LEU A 160 11.72 -9.50 -3.48
N TYR A 161 12.25 -8.33 -3.13
CA TYR A 161 13.28 -8.20 -2.11
C TYR A 161 12.84 -8.83 -0.78
N LEU A 162 11.61 -8.57 -0.34
CA LEU A 162 11.08 -9.16 0.89
C LEU A 162 10.98 -10.70 0.83
N THR A 163 10.74 -11.29 -0.36
CA THR A 163 10.75 -12.76 -0.49
C THR A 163 12.14 -13.37 -0.29
N TYR A 164 13.22 -12.61 -0.43
CA TYR A 164 14.58 -13.07 -0.14
C TYR A 164 14.91 -13.09 1.36
N TRP A 165 14.05 -12.46 2.19
CA TRP A 165 14.27 -12.27 3.62
C TRP A 165 13.27 -12.98 4.50
N PHE A 166 12.03 -13.13 4.02
CA PHE A 166 10.93 -13.64 4.82
C PHE A 166 10.39 -14.95 4.22
N PRO A 167 10.27 -16.03 5.03
CA PRO A 167 9.54 -17.22 4.65
C PRO A 167 8.08 -16.88 4.26
N GLN A 168 7.46 -17.68 3.41
CA GLN A 168 6.13 -17.44 2.83
C GLN A 168 5.06 -17.11 3.88
N ARG A 169 5.11 -17.77 5.04
CA ARG A 169 4.19 -17.52 6.18
C ARG A 169 4.31 -16.11 6.77
N GLU A 170 5.48 -15.44 6.59
CA GLU A 170 5.74 -14.09 7.09
C GLU A 170 5.54 -13.00 6.02
N GLN A 171 5.59 -13.38 4.74
CA GLN A 171 5.49 -12.44 3.62
C GLN A 171 4.15 -11.69 3.62
N ALA A 172 3.04 -12.38 3.91
CA ALA A 172 1.72 -11.76 3.96
C ALA A 172 1.66 -10.61 4.98
N ARG A 173 2.30 -10.77 6.14
CA ARG A 173 2.39 -9.72 7.17
C ARG A 173 3.27 -8.56 6.74
N ALA A 174 4.40 -8.85 6.10
CA ALA A 174 5.31 -7.81 5.58
C ALA A 174 4.62 -6.99 4.47
N PHE A 175 3.90 -7.63 3.56
CA PHE A 175 3.15 -6.97 2.50
C PHE A 175 1.98 -6.15 3.03
N ALA A 176 1.22 -6.69 4.01
CA ALA A 176 0.14 -5.96 4.67
C ALA A 176 0.65 -4.67 5.33
N LEU A 177 1.82 -4.71 5.96
CA LEU A 177 2.45 -3.50 6.50
C LEU A 177 2.72 -2.47 5.39
N LEU A 178 3.26 -2.87 4.23
CA LEU A 178 3.51 -1.94 3.14
C LEU A 178 2.23 -1.29 2.61
N VAL A 179 1.13 -2.02 2.55
CA VAL A 179 -0.17 -1.44 2.11
C VAL A 179 -0.62 -0.31 3.03
N THR A 180 -0.31 -0.37 4.34
CA THR A 180 -0.64 0.72 5.28
C THR A 180 0.15 2.00 5.02
N ALA A 181 1.23 1.94 4.25
CA ALA A 181 1.97 3.15 3.86
C ALA A 181 1.12 4.12 3.02
N ASN A 182 0.13 3.62 2.26
CA ASN A 182 -0.74 4.49 1.45
C ASN A 182 -1.44 5.57 2.28
N PRO A 183 -2.29 5.25 3.27
CA PRO A 183 -2.92 6.28 4.11
C PRO A 183 -1.89 7.01 4.98
N VAL A 184 -0.83 6.34 5.49
CA VAL A 184 0.22 6.98 6.30
C VAL A 184 0.92 8.09 5.51
N THR A 185 1.21 7.86 4.24
CA THR A 185 1.83 8.88 3.37
C THR A 185 0.98 10.14 3.29
N THR A 186 -0.33 10.02 3.11
CA THR A 186 -1.21 11.20 3.05
C THR A 186 -1.38 11.85 4.42
N ILE A 187 -1.46 11.08 5.50
CA ILE A 187 -1.56 11.63 6.88
C ILE A 187 -0.35 12.52 7.20
N LEU A 188 0.85 12.11 6.81
CA LEU A 188 2.08 12.83 7.08
C LEU A 188 2.42 13.83 5.97
N GLY A 189 2.32 13.41 4.72
CA GLY A 189 2.74 14.17 3.57
C GLY A 189 1.81 15.32 3.23
N ALA A 190 0.48 15.14 3.31
CA ALA A 190 -0.45 16.19 2.92
C ALA A 190 -0.30 17.49 3.76
N PRO A 191 -0.18 17.42 5.10
CA PRO A 191 0.13 18.62 5.90
C PRO A 191 1.50 19.24 5.54
N VAL A 192 2.53 18.40 5.31
CA VAL A 192 3.87 18.87 4.93
C VAL A 192 3.83 19.56 3.56
N SER A 193 3.19 18.96 2.56
CA SER A 193 3.00 19.57 1.24
C SER A 193 2.28 20.93 1.34
N GLY A 194 1.23 20.99 2.16
CA GLY A 194 0.50 22.24 2.40
C GLY A 194 1.37 23.32 3.05
N LEU A 195 2.16 22.96 4.07
CA LEU A 195 3.09 23.89 4.75
C LEU A 195 4.16 24.40 3.78
N ILE A 196 4.73 23.54 2.94
CA ILE A 196 5.70 23.96 1.92
C ILE A 196 5.05 24.97 0.96
N LEU A 197 3.83 24.70 0.49
CA LEU A 197 3.15 25.61 -0.43
C LEU A 197 2.82 26.98 0.17
N ASP A 198 2.57 27.06 1.49
CA ASP A 198 2.25 28.32 2.14
C ASP A 198 3.47 29.11 2.59
N HIS A 199 4.61 28.46 2.92
CA HIS A 199 5.72 29.12 3.61
C HIS A 199 7.05 29.11 2.85
N VAL A 200 7.22 28.23 1.85
CA VAL A 200 8.51 28.12 1.13
C VAL A 200 8.47 28.90 -0.17
N HIS A 201 9.06 30.09 -0.17
CA HIS A 201 9.17 30.98 -1.33
C HIS A 201 10.63 31.43 -1.51
N TRP A 202 11.57 30.54 -1.28
CA TRP A 202 12.99 30.86 -1.31
C TRP A 202 13.46 31.28 -2.70
N LEU A 203 14.38 32.21 -2.74
CA LEU A 203 15.02 32.69 -3.98
C LEU A 203 14.05 33.27 -5.03
N GLY A 204 12.85 33.72 -4.60
CA GLY A 204 11.82 34.19 -5.54
C GLY A 204 11.22 33.12 -6.44
N VAL A 205 11.45 31.84 -6.14
CA VAL A 205 10.94 30.69 -6.89
C VAL A 205 9.59 30.24 -6.28
N SER A 206 8.64 29.89 -7.14
CA SER A 206 7.30 29.46 -6.75
C SER A 206 7.30 28.26 -5.82
N SER A 207 6.42 28.25 -4.81
CA SER A 207 6.36 27.22 -3.77
C SER A 207 6.12 25.79 -4.29
N TRP A 208 5.35 25.62 -5.37
CA TRP A 208 5.13 24.29 -5.96
C TRP A 208 6.42 23.67 -6.54
N ARG A 209 7.36 24.49 -6.98
CA ARG A 209 8.67 24.03 -7.45
C ARG A 209 9.49 23.49 -6.29
N TRP A 210 9.52 24.23 -5.18
CA TRP A 210 10.16 23.78 -3.94
C TRP A 210 9.50 22.55 -3.37
N LEU A 211 8.18 22.41 -3.45
CA LEU A 211 7.48 21.20 -3.05
C LEU A 211 8.06 19.96 -3.75
N LEU A 212 8.16 19.99 -5.08
CA LEU A 212 8.66 18.86 -5.86
C LEU A 212 10.17 18.60 -5.63
N ILE A 213 10.96 19.66 -5.43
CA ILE A 213 12.40 19.52 -5.10
C ILE A 213 12.58 18.90 -3.69
N LEU A 214 11.88 19.44 -2.69
CA LEU A 214 12.04 19.02 -1.30
C LEU A 214 11.47 17.61 -1.04
N GLU A 215 10.40 17.24 -1.71
CA GLU A 215 9.82 15.91 -1.57
C GLU A 215 10.50 14.86 -2.45
N GLY A 216 11.18 15.25 -3.54
CA GLY A 216 12.04 14.38 -4.34
C GLY A 216 13.40 14.09 -3.68
N ALA A 217 13.93 15.01 -2.88
CA ALA A 217 15.23 14.85 -2.22
C ALA A 217 15.32 13.61 -1.29
N PRO A 218 14.31 13.29 -0.45
CA PRO A 218 14.30 12.08 0.36
C PRO A 218 14.45 10.79 -0.43
N ALA A 219 13.96 10.73 -1.68
CA ALA A 219 14.14 9.56 -2.54
C ALA A 219 15.61 9.38 -2.93
N VAL A 220 16.30 10.47 -3.30
CA VAL A 220 17.75 10.42 -3.60
C VAL A 220 18.54 9.98 -2.36
N ILE A 221 18.27 10.59 -1.20
CA ILE A 221 18.90 10.24 0.07
C ILE A 221 18.62 8.77 0.40
N GLY A 222 17.36 8.34 0.30
CA GLY A 222 16.94 6.96 0.52
C GLY A 222 17.64 5.98 -0.43
N GLY A 223 17.87 6.36 -1.68
CA GLY A 223 18.62 5.57 -2.65
C GLY A 223 20.08 5.39 -2.26
N VAL A 224 20.75 6.47 -1.86
CA VAL A 224 22.13 6.43 -1.33
C VAL A 224 22.19 5.55 -0.08
N LEU A 225 21.29 5.76 0.87
CA LEU A 225 21.22 4.92 2.09
C LEU A 225 20.92 3.45 1.76
N THR A 226 20.07 3.17 0.79
CA THR A 226 19.79 1.80 0.31
C THR A 226 21.05 1.11 -0.18
N TYR A 227 21.87 1.81 -0.96
CA TYR A 227 23.12 1.26 -1.47
C TYR A 227 24.08 0.84 -0.35
N PHE A 228 24.17 1.62 0.74
CA PHE A 228 25.11 1.34 1.83
C PHE A 228 24.52 0.45 2.94
N LEU A 229 23.23 0.58 3.25
CA LEU A 229 22.63 -0.06 4.43
C LEU A 229 21.87 -1.34 4.12
N LEU A 230 21.33 -1.50 2.89
CA LEU A 230 20.46 -2.63 2.57
C LEU A 230 21.28 -3.80 2.04
N PRO A 231 21.40 -4.93 2.77
CA PRO A 231 22.07 -6.10 2.23
C PRO A 231 21.18 -6.79 1.19
N SER A 232 21.79 -7.37 0.13
CA SER A 232 21.02 -8.03 -0.94
C SER A 232 20.44 -9.37 -0.48
N ARG A 233 21.15 -10.10 0.37
CA ARG A 233 20.79 -11.45 0.82
C ARG A 233 21.08 -11.61 2.32
N PRO A 234 20.40 -12.56 3.02
CA PRO A 234 20.63 -12.82 4.45
C PRO A 234 22.08 -13.16 4.79
N GLN A 235 22.83 -13.77 3.87
CA GLN A 235 24.23 -14.13 4.05
C GLN A 235 25.14 -12.91 4.24
N GLU A 236 24.78 -11.78 3.62
CA GLU A 236 25.50 -10.50 3.71
C GLU A 236 25.17 -9.71 4.99
N ALA A 237 24.10 -10.10 5.71
CA ALA A 237 23.60 -9.37 6.86
C ALA A 237 24.58 -9.44 8.05
N LYS A 238 25.12 -8.29 8.46
CA LYS A 238 26.00 -8.20 9.63
C LYS A 238 25.26 -8.33 10.96
N PHE A 239 23.96 -8.16 10.99
CA PHE A 239 23.13 -8.23 12.19
C PHE A 239 22.61 -9.65 12.51
N LEU A 240 22.82 -10.63 11.62
CA LEU A 240 22.49 -12.04 11.84
C LEU A 240 23.72 -12.83 12.27
N THR A 241 23.54 -13.73 13.23
CA THR A 241 24.56 -14.71 13.65
C THR A 241 24.70 -15.83 12.60
N ALA A 242 25.76 -16.65 12.71
CA ALA A 242 26.01 -17.72 11.74
C ALA A 242 24.86 -18.75 11.71
N ASP A 243 24.35 -19.14 12.87
CA ASP A 243 23.21 -20.06 13.03
C ASP A 243 21.90 -19.48 12.47
N GLU A 244 21.66 -18.18 12.63
CA GLU A 244 20.50 -17.49 12.06
C GLU A 244 20.58 -17.41 10.53
N LYS A 245 21.78 -17.18 9.98
CA LYS A 245 22.01 -17.20 8.52
C LYS A 245 21.77 -18.59 7.93
N GLU A 246 22.26 -19.62 8.60
CA GLU A 246 22.06 -21.00 8.15
C GLU A 246 20.60 -21.40 8.22
N TRP A 247 19.90 -21.09 9.31
CA TRP A 247 18.48 -21.35 9.45
C TRP A 247 17.65 -20.72 8.33
N ILE A 248 17.83 -19.40 8.08
CA ILE A 248 17.04 -18.70 7.06
C ILE A 248 17.37 -19.20 5.64
N ARG A 249 18.63 -19.54 5.37
CA ARG A 249 19.06 -20.13 4.10
C ARG A 249 18.39 -21.48 3.86
N ALA A 250 18.41 -22.36 4.86
CA ALA A 250 17.78 -23.68 4.77
C ALA A 250 16.27 -23.58 4.57
N GLU A 251 15.60 -22.65 5.28
CA GLU A 251 14.16 -22.46 5.17
C GLU A 251 13.74 -21.92 3.80
N LEU A 252 14.39 -20.86 3.31
CA LEU A 252 14.13 -20.30 1.98
C LEU A 252 14.50 -21.28 0.86
N GLY A 253 15.57 -22.07 1.04
CA GLY A 253 15.96 -23.11 0.08
C GLY A 253 14.93 -24.22 -0.03
N ARG A 254 14.34 -24.68 1.07
CA ARG A 254 13.24 -25.66 1.07
C ARG A 254 12.01 -25.12 0.33
N GLU A 255 11.63 -23.86 0.60
CA GLU A 255 10.51 -23.23 -0.09
C GLU A 255 10.75 -23.08 -1.60
N GLU A 256 11.97 -22.75 -2.00
CA GLU A 256 12.35 -22.62 -3.42
C GLU A 256 12.28 -23.97 -4.16
N GLN A 257 12.80 -25.04 -3.55
CA GLN A 257 12.70 -26.39 -4.10
C GLN A 257 11.24 -26.80 -4.29
N HIS A 258 10.39 -26.58 -3.29
CA HIS A 258 8.96 -26.90 -3.37
C HIS A 258 8.24 -26.10 -4.47
N LYS A 259 8.62 -24.84 -4.69
CA LYS A 259 8.11 -24.02 -5.80
C LYS A 259 8.58 -24.53 -7.16
N LEU A 260 9.80 -25.02 -7.27
CA LEU A 260 10.33 -25.59 -8.52
C LEU A 260 9.62 -26.90 -8.92
N GLU A 261 9.28 -27.75 -7.95
CA GLU A 261 8.50 -28.98 -8.17
C GLU A 261 7.07 -28.67 -8.67
N GLN A 262 6.47 -27.56 -8.20
CA GLN A 262 5.14 -27.11 -8.63
C GLN A 262 5.14 -26.35 -9.96
N ARG A 263 6.30 -26.10 -10.58
CA ARG A 263 6.50 -25.26 -11.79
C ARG A 263 5.84 -25.79 -13.09
N ARG A 264 5.05 -26.83 -13.05
CA ARG A 264 4.42 -27.48 -14.22
C ARG A 264 3.25 -26.68 -14.84
N TYR A 265 2.82 -25.55 -14.27
CA TYR A 265 1.75 -24.73 -14.86
C TYR A 265 2.31 -23.56 -15.67
N SER A 266 1.95 -23.52 -16.95
CA SER A 266 2.39 -22.48 -17.90
C SER A 266 1.96 -21.08 -17.46
N THR A 267 2.92 -20.15 -17.35
CA THR A 267 2.70 -18.71 -17.14
C THR A 267 1.68 -18.14 -18.13
N LEU A 268 1.74 -18.56 -19.39
CA LEU A 268 0.83 -18.15 -20.47
C LEU A 268 -0.63 -18.51 -20.15
N LYS A 269 -0.88 -19.69 -19.55
CA LYS A 269 -2.25 -20.08 -19.15
C LYS A 269 -2.79 -19.21 -18.02
N ALA A 270 -1.93 -18.78 -17.08
CA ALA A 270 -2.34 -17.84 -16.03
C ALA A 270 -2.68 -16.46 -16.62
N LEU A 271 -1.85 -15.94 -17.51
CA LEU A 271 -2.07 -14.65 -18.18
C LEU A 271 -3.32 -14.68 -19.10
N ALA A 272 -3.65 -15.80 -19.70
CA ALA A 272 -4.85 -16.00 -20.52
C ALA A 272 -6.12 -16.32 -19.69
N SER A 273 -6.00 -16.50 -18.37
CA SER A 273 -7.11 -16.89 -17.50
C SER A 273 -8.18 -15.79 -17.42
N GLY A 274 -9.42 -16.11 -17.77
CA GLY A 274 -10.55 -15.18 -17.63
C GLY A 274 -10.76 -14.71 -16.17
N ARG A 275 -10.42 -15.54 -15.16
CA ARG A 275 -10.48 -15.15 -13.74
C ARG A 275 -9.45 -14.08 -13.39
N VAL A 276 -8.26 -14.14 -13.96
CA VAL A 276 -7.23 -13.12 -13.76
C VAL A 276 -7.68 -11.79 -14.38
N TRP A 277 -8.20 -11.82 -15.59
CA TRP A 277 -8.75 -10.64 -16.26
C TRP A 277 -9.96 -10.05 -15.53
N HIS A 278 -10.78 -10.90 -14.94
CA HIS A 278 -11.88 -10.44 -14.06
C HIS A 278 -11.35 -9.64 -12.87
N LEU A 279 -10.29 -10.12 -12.18
CA LEU A 279 -9.64 -9.37 -11.11
C LEU A 279 -8.92 -8.11 -11.61
N VAL A 280 -8.35 -8.13 -12.81
CA VAL A 280 -7.78 -6.93 -13.47
C VAL A 280 -8.83 -5.83 -13.59
N LEU A 281 -10.03 -6.15 -14.07
CA LEU A 281 -11.11 -5.17 -14.23
C LEU A 281 -11.60 -4.62 -12.89
N ILE A 282 -11.73 -5.47 -11.87
CA ILE A 282 -12.10 -5.04 -10.52
C ILE A 282 -11.05 -4.07 -9.98
N TYR A 283 -9.77 -4.42 -10.08
CA TYR A 283 -8.68 -3.60 -9.56
C TYR A 283 -8.54 -2.28 -10.33
N PHE A 284 -8.64 -2.33 -11.65
CA PHE A 284 -8.61 -1.14 -12.52
C PHE A 284 -9.69 -0.11 -12.13
N GLY A 285 -10.95 -0.54 -11.93
CA GLY A 285 -12.02 0.36 -11.52
C GLY A 285 -11.79 0.99 -10.14
N MET A 286 -11.23 0.22 -9.18
CA MET A 286 -10.89 0.77 -7.86
C MET A 286 -9.67 1.69 -7.90
N MET A 287 -8.69 1.43 -8.77
CA MET A 287 -7.55 2.33 -8.96
C MET A 287 -7.96 3.67 -9.57
N ILE A 288 -8.98 3.71 -10.42
CA ILE A 288 -9.58 4.97 -10.88
C ILE A 288 -10.03 5.82 -9.67
N SER A 289 -10.74 5.23 -8.71
CA SER A 289 -11.21 5.94 -7.52
C SER A 289 -10.08 6.36 -6.58
N LEU A 290 -9.06 5.51 -6.40
CA LEU A 290 -7.87 5.85 -5.61
C LEU A 290 -7.16 7.07 -6.21
N TYR A 291 -6.91 7.04 -7.50
CA TYR A 291 -6.17 8.12 -8.15
C TYR A 291 -7.03 9.36 -8.42
N ALA A 292 -8.37 9.24 -8.44
CA ALA A 292 -9.28 10.38 -8.36
C ALA A 292 -9.10 11.13 -7.02
N LEU A 293 -9.08 10.40 -5.89
CA LEU A 293 -8.87 10.98 -4.57
C LEU A 293 -7.50 11.67 -4.47
N THR A 294 -6.44 11.00 -4.89
CA THR A 294 -5.08 11.53 -4.72
C THR A 294 -4.74 12.67 -5.67
N SER A 295 -5.24 12.66 -6.90
CA SER A 295 -4.97 13.71 -7.89
C SER A 295 -5.83 14.95 -7.70
N TRP A 296 -7.13 14.76 -7.42
CA TRP A 296 -8.11 15.85 -7.38
C TRP A 296 -8.51 16.24 -5.97
N GLY A 297 -8.21 15.42 -4.94
CA GLY A 297 -8.55 15.68 -3.55
C GLY A 297 -8.11 17.06 -3.05
N PRO A 298 -6.83 17.48 -3.25
CA PRO A 298 -6.39 18.81 -2.83
C PRO A 298 -7.17 19.94 -3.48
N GLN A 299 -7.40 19.86 -4.80
CA GLN A 299 -8.16 20.87 -5.54
C GLN A 299 -9.64 20.89 -5.11
N LEU A 300 -10.22 19.70 -4.86
CA LEU A 300 -11.59 19.57 -4.38
C LEU A 300 -11.76 20.25 -3.01
N VAL A 301 -10.89 19.94 -2.04
CA VAL A 301 -10.94 20.55 -0.71
C VAL A 301 -10.70 22.06 -0.79
N LYS A 302 -9.77 22.51 -1.63
CA LYS A 302 -9.49 23.93 -1.83
C LYS A 302 -10.67 24.70 -2.44
N SER A 303 -11.52 24.04 -3.23
CA SER A 303 -12.70 24.64 -3.86
C SER A 303 -13.93 24.71 -2.95
N LEU A 304 -13.90 24.13 -1.75
CA LEU A 304 -14.97 24.23 -0.77
C LEU A 304 -15.08 25.65 -0.23
N SER A 305 -16.28 26.00 0.24
CA SER A 305 -16.58 27.32 0.77
C SER A 305 -15.74 27.64 2.02
N GLY A 306 -14.72 28.49 1.87
CA GLY A 306 -13.86 28.95 2.96
C GLY A 306 -12.49 29.42 2.51
N PRO A 307 -11.83 30.30 3.25
CA PRO A 307 -10.49 30.82 2.95
C PRO A 307 -9.40 29.81 3.40
N TYR A 308 -9.47 28.56 2.89
CA TYR A 308 -8.52 27.53 3.28
C TYR A 308 -7.11 27.85 2.75
N THR A 309 -6.12 27.89 3.64
CA THR A 309 -4.70 27.83 3.27
C THR A 309 -4.36 26.45 2.70
N ASN A 310 -3.21 26.33 2.05
CA ASN A 310 -2.80 25.00 1.53
C ASN A 310 -2.47 24.05 2.70
N SER A 311 -1.95 24.57 3.80
CA SER A 311 -1.75 23.81 5.05
C SER A 311 -3.07 23.24 5.59
N MET A 312 -4.15 24.05 5.61
CA MET A 312 -5.47 23.59 6.05
C MET A 312 -6.01 22.51 5.10
N VAL A 313 -5.83 22.66 3.80
CA VAL A 313 -6.18 21.59 2.81
C VAL A 313 -5.45 20.29 3.13
N GLY A 314 -4.17 20.37 3.45
CA GLY A 314 -3.38 19.20 3.87
C GLY A 314 -3.93 18.53 5.13
N LEU A 315 -4.25 19.31 6.16
CA LEU A 315 -4.83 18.79 7.41
C LEU A 315 -6.21 18.16 7.18
N LEU A 316 -7.07 18.80 6.38
CA LEU A 316 -8.39 18.27 6.06
C LEU A 316 -8.31 16.94 5.28
N LEU A 317 -7.30 16.75 4.44
CA LEU A 317 -7.05 15.48 3.74
C LEU A 317 -6.41 14.42 4.63
N ALA A 318 -5.73 14.78 5.71
CA ALA A 318 -5.21 13.82 6.68
C ALA A 318 -6.34 13.08 7.44
N ILE A 319 -7.47 13.75 7.73
CA ILE A 319 -8.61 13.18 8.47
C ILE A 319 -9.20 11.94 7.77
N PRO A 320 -9.59 11.98 6.48
CA PRO A 320 -10.04 10.81 5.73
C PRO A 320 -9.08 9.64 5.79
N ASN A 321 -7.79 9.92 5.68
CA ASN A 321 -6.76 8.88 5.65
C ASN A 321 -6.49 8.27 7.02
N LEU A 322 -6.63 9.03 8.11
CA LEU A 322 -6.56 8.50 9.47
C LEU A 322 -7.71 7.53 9.77
N MET A 323 -8.93 7.90 9.35
CA MET A 323 -10.09 7.01 9.45
C MET A 323 -9.89 5.75 8.62
N ALA A 324 -9.39 5.90 7.39
CA ALA A 324 -9.12 4.78 6.49
C ALA A 324 -8.07 3.82 7.05
N LEU A 325 -6.96 4.35 7.61
CA LEU A 325 -5.91 3.54 8.24
C LEU A 325 -6.49 2.67 9.39
N THR A 326 -7.35 3.25 10.20
CA THR A 326 -7.98 2.54 11.30
C THR A 326 -8.91 1.46 10.80
N VAL A 327 -9.85 1.81 9.92
CA VAL A 327 -10.91 0.88 9.47
C VAL A 327 -10.35 -0.23 8.58
N MET A 328 -9.36 0.03 7.70
CA MET A 328 -8.77 -1.00 6.85
C MET A 328 -8.15 -2.16 7.64
N ILE A 329 -7.57 -1.87 8.82
CA ILE A 329 -7.01 -2.90 9.69
C ILE A 329 -8.10 -3.81 10.24
N PHE A 330 -9.23 -3.22 10.67
CA PHE A 330 -10.37 -3.99 11.17
C PHE A 330 -11.03 -4.83 10.06
N VAL A 331 -11.24 -4.26 8.88
CA VAL A 331 -11.83 -4.96 7.73
C VAL A 331 -10.94 -6.12 7.28
N SER A 332 -9.63 -5.91 7.18
CA SER A 332 -8.68 -6.97 6.82
C SER A 332 -8.68 -8.10 7.85
N ARG A 333 -8.63 -7.77 9.16
CA ARG A 333 -8.72 -8.77 10.23
C ARG A 333 -10.04 -9.53 10.25
N SER A 334 -11.16 -8.83 10.00
CA SER A 334 -12.48 -9.44 9.89
C SER A 334 -12.53 -10.44 8.73
N SER A 335 -12.06 -10.01 7.56
CA SER A 335 -11.96 -10.86 6.37
C SER A 335 -11.13 -12.11 6.60
N ASP A 336 -10.02 -12.00 7.32
CA ASP A 336 -9.15 -13.13 7.67
C ASP A 336 -9.81 -14.08 8.65
N ARG A 337 -10.47 -13.56 9.70
CA ARG A 337 -11.16 -14.38 10.72
C ARG A 337 -12.36 -15.12 10.16
N MET A 338 -13.13 -14.45 9.29
CA MET A 338 -14.33 -15.02 8.70
C MET A 338 -14.04 -15.90 7.49
N LEU A 339 -12.78 -15.88 6.98
CA LEU A 339 -12.37 -16.52 5.72
C LEU A 339 -13.28 -16.13 4.55
N GLU A 340 -13.80 -14.89 4.59
CA GLU A 340 -14.72 -14.32 3.62
C GLU A 340 -14.06 -13.09 2.97
N ARG A 341 -13.85 -13.14 1.65
CA ARG A 341 -13.18 -12.08 0.89
C ARG A 341 -14.17 -11.24 0.09
N ARG A 342 -15.18 -11.87 -0.47
CA ARG A 342 -16.09 -11.31 -1.46
C ARG A 342 -16.84 -10.09 -0.94
N TYR A 343 -17.50 -10.20 0.22
CA TYR A 343 -18.21 -9.07 0.81
C TYR A 343 -17.29 -8.02 1.40
N HIS A 344 -16.12 -8.44 1.94
CA HIS A 344 -15.09 -7.52 2.43
C HIS A 344 -14.38 -6.73 1.31
N VAL A 345 -14.57 -7.11 0.05
CA VAL A 345 -14.13 -6.35 -1.14
C VAL A 345 -15.30 -5.55 -1.72
N ALA A 346 -16.50 -6.14 -1.86
CA ALA A 346 -17.64 -5.51 -2.50
C ALA A 346 -18.21 -4.33 -1.69
N ILE A 347 -18.38 -4.47 -0.36
CA ILE A 347 -18.93 -3.42 0.49
C ILE A 347 -18.05 -2.16 0.47
N PRO A 348 -16.71 -2.23 0.67
CA PRO A 348 -15.84 -1.09 0.50
C PRO A 348 -15.90 -0.44 -0.90
N ALA A 349 -16.02 -1.24 -1.96
CA ALA A 349 -16.17 -0.70 -3.31
C ALA A 349 -17.49 0.07 -3.49
N ILE A 350 -18.60 -0.43 -2.94
CA ILE A 350 -19.89 0.27 -2.91
C ILE A 350 -19.77 1.58 -2.12
N MET A 351 -19.12 1.55 -0.95
CA MET A 351 -18.87 2.75 -0.15
C MET A 351 -18.11 3.82 -0.94
N ALA A 352 -17.03 3.42 -1.64
CA ALA A 352 -16.25 4.34 -2.46
C ALA A 352 -17.09 4.94 -3.61
N GLY A 353 -17.86 4.12 -4.31
CA GLY A 353 -18.76 4.57 -5.37
C GLY A 353 -19.83 5.54 -4.87
N THR A 354 -20.51 5.21 -3.76
CA THR A 354 -21.51 6.05 -3.12
C THR A 354 -20.93 7.39 -2.70
N ALA A 355 -19.76 7.40 -2.08
CA ALA A 355 -19.08 8.62 -1.66
C ALA A 355 -18.76 9.53 -2.85
N LEU A 356 -18.22 8.99 -3.96
CA LEU A 356 -17.92 9.76 -5.18
C LEU A 356 -19.17 10.37 -5.82
N VAL A 357 -20.27 9.61 -5.88
CA VAL A 357 -21.54 10.12 -6.42
C VAL A 357 -22.11 11.24 -5.54
N LEU A 358 -22.13 11.04 -4.22
CA LEU A 358 -22.65 12.02 -3.28
C LEU A 358 -21.77 13.27 -3.18
N LEU A 359 -20.46 13.17 -3.36
CA LEU A 359 -19.57 14.33 -3.49
C LEU A 359 -20.02 15.27 -4.63
N GLY A 360 -20.62 14.73 -5.67
CA GLY A 360 -21.23 15.50 -6.76
C GLY A 360 -22.38 16.40 -6.33
N THR A 361 -23.07 16.12 -5.23
CA THR A 361 -24.29 16.78 -4.80
C THR A 361 -24.12 17.82 -3.70
N THR A 362 -22.96 17.84 -3.00
CA THR A 362 -22.71 18.74 -1.87
C THR A 362 -21.62 19.76 -2.14
N ARG A 363 -21.75 20.92 -1.50
CA ARG A 363 -20.71 21.97 -1.42
C ARG A 363 -20.33 22.29 0.03
N SER A 364 -21.00 21.67 0.99
CA SER A 364 -20.70 21.84 2.40
C SER A 364 -19.33 21.26 2.75
N PRO A 365 -18.43 22.00 3.37
CA PRO A 365 -17.12 21.50 3.79
C PRO A 365 -17.21 20.28 4.70
N PHE A 366 -18.11 20.31 5.68
CA PHE A 366 -18.31 19.20 6.62
C PHE A 366 -18.73 17.91 5.91
N TYR A 367 -19.77 17.96 5.07
CA TYR A 367 -20.24 16.79 4.33
C TYR A 367 -19.22 16.32 3.31
N SER A 368 -18.46 17.22 2.67
CA SER A 368 -17.41 16.85 1.73
C SER A 368 -16.27 16.09 2.41
N VAL A 369 -15.80 16.56 3.57
CA VAL A 369 -14.76 15.84 4.34
C VAL A 369 -15.28 14.50 4.86
N ALA A 370 -16.53 14.42 5.30
CA ALA A 370 -17.15 13.17 5.70
C ALA A 370 -17.22 12.17 4.52
N LEU A 371 -17.67 12.61 3.34
CA LEU A 371 -17.72 11.77 2.13
C LEU A 371 -16.33 11.38 1.64
N LEU A 372 -15.34 12.27 1.71
CA LEU A 372 -13.94 11.92 1.44
C LEU A 372 -13.42 10.86 2.42
N SER A 373 -13.89 10.88 3.68
CA SER A 373 -13.56 9.85 4.66
C SER A 373 -14.19 8.51 4.30
N PHE A 374 -15.45 8.49 3.89
CA PHE A 374 -16.09 7.27 3.37
C PHE A 374 -15.41 6.74 2.12
N LEU A 375 -15.00 7.63 1.21
CA LEU A 375 -14.24 7.29 0.01
C LEU A 375 -12.90 6.63 0.36
N ALA A 376 -12.11 7.27 1.21
CA ALA A 376 -10.81 6.76 1.63
C ALA A 376 -10.94 5.41 2.37
N VAL A 377 -11.91 5.29 3.29
CA VAL A 377 -12.21 4.02 3.98
C VAL A 377 -12.58 2.93 2.96
N GLY A 378 -13.43 3.22 2.00
CA GLY A 378 -13.81 2.27 0.95
C GLY A 378 -12.61 1.82 0.13
N ILE A 379 -11.78 2.75 -0.35
CA ILE A 379 -10.62 2.46 -1.20
C ILE A 379 -9.58 1.60 -0.43
N TYR A 380 -9.18 2.02 0.77
CA TYR A 380 -8.08 1.34 1.47
C TYR A 380 -8.53 0.04 2.14
N SER A 381 -9.78 -0.06 2.60
CA SER A 381 -10.33 -1.31 3.13
C SER A 381 -10.52 -2.39 2.07
N PHE A 382 -10.71 -2.01 0.81
CA PHE A 382 -10.75 -2.92 -0.32
C PHE A 382 -9.43 -3.66 -0.54
N LEU A 383 -8.28 -2.99 -0.35
CA LEU A 383 -6.96 -3.49 -0.79
C LEU A 383 -6.56 -4.81 -0.12
N GLY A 384 -6.67 -4.91 1.21
CA GLY A 384 -6.25 -6.10 1.95
C GLY A 384 -6.99 -7.36 1.50
N PRO A 385 -8.33 -7.40 1.61
CA PRO A 385 -9.12 -8.55 1.16
C PRO A 385 -9.00 -8.84 -0.34
N PHE A 386 -8.86 -7.82 -1.19
CA PHE A 386 -8.69 -7.99 -2.63
C PHE A 386 -7.40 -8.75 -2.96
N TRP A 387 -6.26 -8.36 -2.40
CA TRP A 387 -4.99 -9.03 -2.67
C TRP A 387 -4.90 -10.46 -2.12
N ALA A 388 -5.86 -10.87 -1.29
CA ALA A 388 -6.00 -12.28 -0.90
C ALA A 388 -6.76 -13.13 -1.95
N LEU A 389 -7.59 -12.53 -2.83
CA LEU A 389 -8.38 -13.26 -3.83
C LEU A 389 -7.52 -14.04 -4.86
N PRO A 390 -6.45 -13.47 -5.46
CA PRO A 390 -5.63 -14.21 -6.41
C PRO A 390 -5.07 -15.51 -5.83
N SER A 391 -4.66 -15.51 -4.56
CA SER A 391 -4.08 -16.69 -3.90
C SER A 391 -5.10 -17.80 -3.63
N GLU A 392 -6.39 -17.55 -3.79
CA GLU A 392 -7.42 -18.57 -3.64
C GLU A 392 -7.48 -19.58 -4.80
N PHE A 393 -6.99 -19.20 -5.98
CA PHE A 393 -7.04 -20.03 -7.17
C PHE A 393 -5.73 -20.07 -8.00
N LEU A 394 -4.80 -19.17 -7.71
CA LEU A 394 -3.46 -19.16 -8.32
C LEU A 394 -2.45 -19.68 -7.30
N THR A 395 -1.61 -20.61 -7.73
CA THR A 395 -0.55 -21.19 -6.91
C THR A 395 0.81 -21.09 -7.62
N GLY A 396 1.88 -21.06 -6.83
CA GLY A 396 3.25 -21.09 -7.35
C GLY A 396 3.56 -19.95 -8.32
N PHE A 397 4.17 -20.27 -9.45
CA PHE A 397 4.63 -19.30 -10.44
C PHE A 397 3.48 -18.59 -11.16
N SER A 398 2.34 -19.28 -11.33
CA SER A 398 1.15 -18.68 -11.95
C SER A 398 0.54 -17.56 -11.10
N ALA A 399 0.67 -17.66 -9.76
CA ALA A 399 0.23 -16.60 -8.84
C ALA A 399 1.06 -15.33 -9.02
N ALA A 400 2.40 -15.45 -9.11
CA ALA A 400 3.26 -14.30 -9.31
C ALA A 400 2.96 -13.57 -10.63
N ALA A 401 2.78 -14.31 -11.72
CA ALA A 401 2.44 -13.73 -13.03
C ALA A 401 1.05 -13.08 -13.05
N GLY A 402 0.05 -13.74 -12.44
CA GLY A 402 -1.31 -13.20 -12.34
C GLY A 402 -1.36 -11.93 -11.49
N ILE A 403 -0.71 -11.91 -10.34
CA ILE A 403 -0.59 -10.74 -9.47
C ILE A 403 0.11 -9.58 -10.20
N ALA A 404 1.19 -9.88 -10.93
CA ALA A 404 1.90 -8.87 -11.72
C ALA A 404 0.99 -8.26 -12.80
N LEU A 405 0.24 -9.09 -13.53
CA LEU A 405 -0.71 -8.62 -14.54
C LEU A 405 -1.82 -7.75 -13.93
N ILE A 406 -2.41 -8.20 -12.82
CA ILE A 406 -3.45 -7.45 -12.10
C ILE A 406 -2.90 -6.09 -11.67
N ASN A 407 -1.70 -6.05 -11.11
CA ASN A 407 -1.07 -4.80 -10.66
C ASN A 407 -0.76 -3.87 -11.84
N SER A 408 -0.05 -4.35 -12.86
CA SER A 408 0.40 -3.53 -13.99
C SER A 408 -0.77 -2.94 -14.78
N VAL A 409 -1.71 -3.79 -15.21
CA VAL A 409 -2.87 -3.32 -15.98
C VAL A 409 -3.85 -2.53 -15.11
N GLY A 410 -4.07 -2.97 -13.86
CA GLY A 410 -4.95 -2.27 -12.94
C GLY A 410 -4.47 -0.86 -12.61
N ASN A 411 -3.15 -0.65 -12.44
CA ASN A 411 -2.58 0.67 -12.20
C ASN A 411 -2.74 1.65 -13.37
N LEU A 412 -3.08 1.19 -14.60
CA LEU A 412 -3.48 2.08 -15.69
C LEU A 412 -4.79 2.84 -15.36
N GLY A 413 -5.54 2.43 -14.34
CA GLY A 413 -6.61 3.24 -13.74
C GLY A 413 -6.11 4.61 -13.27
N GLY A 414 -4.83 4.72 -12.90
CA GLY A 414 -4.16 5.97 -12.55
C GLY A 414 -3.92 6.90 -13.75
N PHE A 415 -3.92 6.38 -14.98
CA PHE A 415 -4.02 7.18 -16.19
C PHE A 415 -5.48 7.52 -16.51
N ALA A 416 -6.32 6.49 -16.58
CA ALA A 416 -7.70 6.63 -17.05
C ALA A 416 -8.55 7.54 -16.13
N GLY A 417 -8.44 7.40 -14.80
CA GLY A 417 -9.23 8.16 -13.84
C GLY A 417 -8.98 9.67 -13.91
N PRO A 418 -7.77 10.15 -13.59
CA PRO A 418 -7.46 11.57 -13.59
C PRO A 418 -7.67 12.23 -14.95
N TYR A 419 -7.32 11.56 -16.04
CA TYR A 419 -7.54 12.06 -17.38
C TYR A 419 -9.03 12.22 -17.72
N THR A 420 -9.85 11.21 -17.42
CA THR A 420 -11.30 11.26 -17.67
C THR A 420 -11.97 12.35 -16.85
N ILE A 421 -11.62 12.46 -15.55
CA ILE A 421 -12.12 13.53 -14.69
C ILE A 421 -11.75 14.89 -15.26
N GLY A 422 -10.50 15.11 -15.64
CA GLY A 422 -10.03 16.35 -16.21
C GLY A 422 -10.71 16.69 -17.55
N ALA A 423 -10.91 15.70 -18.42
CA ALA A 423 -11.57 15.89 -19.70
C ALA A 423 -13.06 16.27 -19.55
N ILE A 424 -13.78 15.61 -18.64
CA ILE A 424 -15.17 15.92 -18.33
C ILE A 424 -15.27 17.30 -17.68
N ALA A 425 -14.42 17.58 -16.68
CA ALA A 425 -14.39 18.87 -16.00
C ALA A 425 -14.11 20.04 -16.96
N THR A 426 -13.23 19.85 -17.94
CA THR A 426 -12.95 20.88 -18.97
C THR A 426 -14.16 21.12 -19.88
N ARG A 427 -14.91 20.06 -20.25
CA ARG A 427 -16.08 20.17 -21.14
C ARG A 427 -17.31 20.72 -20.42
N THR A 428 -17.52 20.34 -19.18
CA THR A 428 -18.73 20.66 -18.41
C THR A 428 -18.56 21.87 -17.48
N GLY A 429 -17.32 22.32 -17.24
CA GLY A 429 -16.99 23.28 -16.19
C GLY A 429 -17.22 22.74 -14.77
N ASN A 430 -17.50 21.44 -14.61
CA ASN A 430 -17.92 20.86 -13.33
C ASN A 430 -17.12 19.59 -12.97
N ILE A 431 -16.17 19.72 -12.05
CA ILE A 431 -15.37 18.60 -11.54
C ILE A 431 -16.21 17.60 -10.74
N TYR A 432 -17.26 18.06 -10.08
CA TYR A 432 -18.10 17.20 -9.24
C TYR A 432 -18.92 16.21 -10.07
N ALA A 433 -19.42 16.65 -11.25
CA ALA A 433 -20.06 15.74 -12.18
C ALA A 433 -19.07 14.66 -12.70
N ALA A 434 -17.83 15.05 -12.94
CA ALA A 434 -16.79 14.11 -13.36
C ALA A 434 -16.49 13.06 -12.28
N LEU A 435 -16.41 13.46 -11.00
CA LEU A 435 -16.21 12.56 -9.86
C LEU A 435 -17.39 11.59 -9.71
N ALA A 436 -18.64 12.08 -9.85
CA ALA A 436 -19.82 11.23 -9.77
C ALA A 436 -19.82 10.14 -10.86
N ILE A 437 -19.44 10.48 -12.10
CA ILE A 437 -19.33 9.52 -13.20
C ILE A 437 -18.26 8.45 -12.88
N THR A 438 -17.12 8.84 -12.32
CA THR A 438 -16.10 7.86 -11.93
C THR A 438 -16.55 6.96 -10.78
N GLY A 439 -17.44 7.42 -9.91
CA GLY A 439 -18.07 6.62 -8.87
C GLY A 439 -18.84 5.41 -9.41
N VAL A 440 -19.43 5.51 -10.62
CA VAL A 440 -20.11 4.38 -11.28
C VAL A 440 -19.16 3.21 -11.51
N LEU A 441 -17.87 3.46 -11.80
CA LEU A 441 -16.89 2.41 -12.01
C LEU A 441 -16.60 1.61 -10.73
N SER A 442 -16.70 2.24 -9.55
CA SER A 442 -16.60 1.52 -8.28
C SER A 442 -17.78 0.56 -8.07
N PHE A 443 -19.01 0.94 -8.48
CA PHE A 443 -20.16 0.03 -8.46
C PHE A 443 -20.00 -1.12 -9.44
N ILE A 444 -19.43 -0.87 -10.63
CA ILE A 444 -19.10 -1.94 -11.59
C ILE A 444 -18.10 -2.89 -10.95
N SER A 445 -17.02 -2.37 -10.31
CA SER A 445 -16.06 -3.21 -9.59
C SER A 445 -16.73 -4.04 -8.50
N ALA A 446 -17.62 -3.46 -7.70
CA ALA A 446 -18.37 -4.17 -6.67
C ALA A 446 -19.24 -5.28 -7.26
N THR A 447 -19.95 -5.00 -8.36
CA THR A 447 -20.77 -5.99 -9.08
C THR A 447 -19.92 -7.15 -9.60
N LEU A 448 -18.79 -6.83 -10.22
CA LEU A 448 -17.85 -7.84 -10.69
C LEU A 448 -17.35 -8.72 -9.54
N VAL A 449 -17.05 -8.15 -8.36
CA VAL A 449 -16.69 -8.93 -7.16
C VAL A 449 -17.83 -9.87 -6.76
N LEU A 450 -19.07 -9.38 -6.77
CA LEU A 450 -20.25 -10.18 -6.40
C LEU A 450 -20.56 -11.31 -7.42
N LEU A 451 -20.04 -11.22 -8.62
CA LEU A 451 -20.12 -12.27 -9.64
C LEU A 451 -19.02 -13.34 -9.51
N LEU A 452 -18.02 -13.15 -8.67
CA LEU A 452 -17.03 -14.19 -8.41
C LEU A 452 -17.67 -15.44 -7.81
N PRO A 453 -17.25 -16.67 -8.20
CA PRO A 453 -17.77 -17.91 -7.66
C PRO A 453 -17.65 -17.96 -6.14
N ARG A 454 -18.71 -18.39 -5.45
CA ARG A 454 -18.62 -18.67 -4.01
C ARG A 454 -17.73 -19.88 -3.79
N LYS A 455 -16.76 -19.78 -2.88
CA LYS A 455 -16.09 -20.98 -2.38
C LYS A 455 -17.13 -21.88 -1.74
N ALA A 456 -17.25 -23.14 -2.20
CA ALA A 456 -18.04 -24.14 -1.49
C ALA A 456 -17.47 -24.21 -0.05
N ARG A 457 -18.29 -23.94 0.95
CA ARG A 457 -17.90 -24.16 2.35
C ARG A 457 -17.57 -25.64 2.47
N ALA A 458 -16.33 -25.96 2.86
CA ALA A 458 -16.02 -27.32 3.27
C ALA A 458 -17.05 -27.73 4.35
N PRO A 459 -17.64 -28.94 4.28
CA PRO A 459 -18.54 -29.39 5.30
C PRO A 459 -17.82 -29.30 6.64
N LYS A 460 -18.47 -28.69 7.63
CA LYS A 460 -17.99 -28.71 9.01
C LYS A 460 -18.02 -30.17 9.45
N GLY A 461 -16.86 -30.85 9.45
CA GLY A 461 -16.68 -32.13 10.11
C GLY A 461 -16.78 -32.00 11.61
#